data_aab34f48efefd5613199bbb54e9c1b4a
#
_entry.id   aab34f48efefd5613199bbb54e9c1b4a
#
_cell.length_a   1.000
_cell.length_b   1.000
_cell.length_c   1.000
_cell.angle_alpha   90.00
_cell.angle_beta   90.00
_cell.angle_gamma   90.00
#
_symmetry.space_group_name_H-M   'P 1'
#
loop_
_entity.id
_entity.type
_entity.pdbx_description
1 polymer ?
#
loop_
_entity_poly.entity_id
_entity_poly.type
_entity_poly.pdbx_seq_one_letter_code
_entity_poly.pdbx_strand_id
1 'polypeptide(L)'
;MFKASDLLPQNPVLWDLYTRKEEYSSLKRDKHDKFIYSYGTYQDILDPAVSKFLIQNGITYSYPDNKLFAVCLTHDVDEIYPPREHMILSSLTCLENMDFSELKRQIFWKIGGKEKSPYRSFKKILDLEEKYSACSSFYFLATSSDILRFRYDIEDLEDELRMITERGWEVGLHGGYYAFNNLEEILQEKRRLEQVAGHQVSGYRNHYLRFHVPDSWELLKKAGFRYDTTLGYNEMAGFRNGMCHPFRPFNLRTGNEIDIIEIPLAVMDSTLFDSARSYDEIWAVVKRVIDTVISCKGVLCLNWHNDIFNCPYKNIREIMYEKILHYCDSREAWMTSGENICTWWEKNEY
;
A
#
# COMPACT_ATOMS: atom_id res chain seq x y z
N MET A 1 1.76 -22.29 20.05
CA MET A 1 0.60 -21.52 19.55
C MET A 1 0.26 -22.11 18.19
N PHE A 2 -1.01 -22.21 17.82
CA PHE A 2 -1.41 -22.77 16.51
C PHE A 2 -1.14 -21.75 15.41
N LYS A 3 -0.62 -22.22 14.25
CA LYS A 3 -0.50 -21.39 13.06
C LYS A 3 -1.83 -21.34 12.30
N ALA A 4 -2.00 -20.32 11.46
CA ALA A 4 -3.17 -20.23 10.58
C ALA A 4 -3.31 -21.49 9.68
N SER A 5 -2.18 -21.99 9.17
CA SER A 5 -2.10 -23.21 8.36
C SER A 5 -2.48 -24.51 9.11
N ASP A 6 -2.50 -24.51 10.45
CA ASP A 6 -2.93 -25.65 11.26
C ASP A 6 -4.46 -25.64 11.51
N LEU A 7 -5.04 -24.46 11.60
CA LEU A 7 -6.46 -24.28 11.97
C LEU A 7 -7.38 -24.18 10.75
N LEU A 8 -6.98 -23.44 9.74
CA LEU A 8 -7.84 -23.13 8.59
C LEU A 8 -8.23 -24.34 7.72
N PRO A 9 -7.38 -25.38 7.53
CA PRO A 9 -7.79 -26.57 6.77
C PRO A 9 -9.03 -27.28 7.32
N GLN A 10 -9.39 -27.06 8.59
CA GLN A 10 -10.60 -27.59 9.22
C GLN A 10 -11.88 -26.88 8.72
N ASN A 11 -11.74 -25.69 8.08
CA ASN A 11 -12.81 -24.96 7.45
C ASN A 11 -12.47 -24.72 5.96
N PRO A 12 -12.89 -25.61 5.05
CA PRO A 12 -12.50 -25.54 3.64
C PRO A 12 -12.82 -24.21 2.95
N VAL A 13 -13.92 -23.56 3.32
CA VAL A 13 -14.33 -22.27 2.72
C VAL A 13 -13.33 -21.18 3.11
N LEU A 14 -12.94 -21.09 4.38
CA LEU A 14 -11.97 -20.11 4.85
C LEU A 14 -10.55 -20.45 4.38
N TRP A 15 -10.22 -21.74 4.27
CA TRP A 15 -8.94 -22.18 3.71
C TRP A 15 -8.81 -21.77 2.23
N ASP A 16 -9.86 -22.01 1.44
CA ASP A 16 -9.88 -21.63 0.02
C ASP A 16 -9.81 -20.10 -0.16
N LEU A 17 -10.46 -19.33 0.73
CA LEU A 17 -10.38 -17.86 0.75
C LEU A 17 -8.98 -17.39 1.16
N TYR A 18 -8.41 -17.91 2.25
CA TYR A 18 -7.08 -17.55 2.75
C TYR A 18 -5.98 -17.81 1.72
N THR A 19 -6.00 -18.99 1.09
CA THR A 19 -5.00 -19.40 0.10
C THR A 19 -5.22 -18.80 -1.28
N ARG A 20 -6.35 -18.10 -1.49
CA ARG A 20 -6.77 -17.62 -2.82
C ARG A 20 -6.83 -18.75 -3.87
N LYS A 21 -7.29 -19.93 -3.46
CA LYS A 21 -7.33 -21.14 -4.31
C LYS A 21 -7.99 -20.91 -5.66
N GLU A 22 -9.03 -20.08 -5.72
CA GLU A 22 -9.73 -19.74 -6.97
C GLU A 22 -8.81 -19.09 -8.01
N GLU A 23 -7.72 -18.43 -7.59
CA GLU A 23 -6.78 -17.77 -8.49
C GLU A 23 -5.77 -18.72 -9.14
N TYR A 24 -5.57 -19.92 -8.56
CA TYR A 24 -4.62 -20.92 -9.09
C TYR A 24 -5.05 -21.51 -10.44
N SER A 25 -6.35 -21.66 -10.65
CA SER A 25 -6.91 -22.29 -11.87
C SER A 25 -7.70 -21.32 -12.73
N SER A 26 -7.96 -20.10 -12.27
CA SER A 26 -8.72 -19.11 -13.02
C SER A 26 -7.94 -18.61 -14.23
N LEU A 27 -8.56 -18.71 -15.40
CA LEU A 27 -8.08 -18.07 -16.65
C LEU A 27 -8.61 -16.65 -16.81
N LYS A 28 -9.49 -16.20 -15.90
CA LYS A 28 -10.04 -14.84 -15.96
C LYS A 28 -8.99 -13.82 -15.50
N ARG A 29 -8.64 -12.91 -16.39
CA ARG A 29 -7.74 -11.79 -16.12
C ARG A 29 -8.26 -10.53 -16.80
N ASP A 30 -8.01 -9.38 -16.20
CA ASP A 30 -8.28 -8.10 -16.82
C ASP A 30 -7.19 -7.74 -17.86
N LYS A 31 -7.30 -6.55 -18.46
CA LYS A 31 -6.31 -6.04 -19.44
C LYS A 31 -4.89 -5.85 -18.87
N HIS A 32 -4.75 -5.86 -17.56
CA HIS A 32 -3.47 -5.75 -16.84
C HIS A 32 -3.00 -7.10 -16.28
N ASP A 33 -3.63 -8.20 -16.71
CA ASP A 33 -3.33 -9.57 -16.28
C ASP A 33 -3.55 -9.78 -14.77
N LYS A 34 -4.61 -9.14 -14.21
CA LYS A 34 -4.98 -9.25 -12.79
C LYS A 34 -6.25 -10.06 -12.60
N PHE A 35 -6.33 -10.74 -11.46
CA PHE A 35 -7.59 -11.27 -10.95
C PHE A 35 -8.34 -10.17 -10.21
N ILE A 36 -9.45 -9.69 -10.78
CA ILE A 36 -10.22 -8.57 -10.23
C ILE A 36 -11.39 -9.06 -9.34
N TYR A 37 -11.91 -8.15 -8.50
CA TYR A 37 -12.98 -8.45 -7.55
C TYR A 37 -14.18 -9.17 -8.18
N SER A 38 -14.65 -8.70 -9.34
CA SER A 38 -15.83 -9.29 -10.02
C SER A 38 -15.63 -10.74 -10.52
N TYR A 39 -14.41 -11.24 -10.52
CA TYR A 39 -14.11 -12.64 -10.90
C TYR A 39 -14.14 -13.58 -9.69
N GLY A 40 -14.08 -13.04 -8.49
CA GLY A 40 -14.06 -13.77 -7.24
C GLY A 40 -15.44 -14.32 -6.86
N THR A 41 -15.44 -15.45 -6.17
CA THR A 41 -16.65 -16.06 -5.62
C THR A 41 -17.05 -15.48 -4.26
N TYR A 42 -16.06 -14.99 -3.49
CA TYR A 42 -16.30 -14.35 -2.20
C TYR A 42 -16.55 -12.86 -2.37
N GLN A 43 -17.75 -12.41 -2.00
CA GLN A 43 -18.22 -11.05 -2.25
C GLN A 43 -18.22 -10.14 -1.00
N ASP A 44 -18.24 -10.71 0.22
CA ASP A 44 -18.25 -9.92 1.46
C ASP A 44 -16.84 -9.52 1.90
N ILE A 45 -16.13 -8.80 1.02
CA ILE A 45 -14.73 -8.41 1.25
C ILE A 45 -14.55 -7.36 2.36
N LEU A 46 -15.61 -6.75 2.87
CA LEU A 46 -15.54 -5.86 4.04
C LEU A 46 -15.54 -6.63 5.36
N ASP A 47 -15.77 -7.95 5.30
CA ASP A 47 -15.65 -8.86 6.43
C ASP A 47 -14.33 -9.64 6.38
N PRO A 48 -13.39 -9.46 7.34
CA PRO A 48 -12.18 -10.26 7.42
C PRO A 48 -12.47 -11.62 8.06
N ALA A 49 -13.28 -12.44 7.39
CA ALA A 49 -13.81 -13.69 7.93
C ALA A 49 -12.71 -14.65 8.39
N VAL A 50 -11.58 -14.69 7.71
CA VAL A 50 -10.43 -15.53 8.10
C VAL A 50 -9.82 -15.04 9.41
N SER A 51 -9.53 -13.73 9.54
CA SER A 51 -9.00 -13.17 10.79
C SER A 51 -9.97 -13.38 11.96
N LYS A 52 -11.27 -13.17 11.75
CA LYS A 52 -12.29 -13.42 12.78
C LYS A 52 -12.28 -14.88 13.26
N PHE A 53 -12.21 -15.82 12.33
CA PHE A 53 -12.12 -17.25 12.68
C PHE A 53 -10.87 -17.56 13.50
N LEU A 54 -9.71 -17.02 13.12
CA LEU A 54 -8.46 -17.23 13.84
C LEU A 54 -8.54 -16.69 15.27
N ILE A 55 -9.10 -15.49 15.46
CA ILE A 55 -9.31 -14.88 16.79
C ILE A 55 -10.27 -15.72 17.65
N GLN A 56 -11.38 -16.18 17.08
CA GLN A 56 -12.34 -17.04 17.77
C GLN A 56 -11.71 -18.37 18.22
N ASN A 57 -10.64 -18.81 17.55
CA ASN A 57 -9.86 -20.00 17.90
C ASN A 57 -8.61 -19.69 18.73
N GLY A 58 -8.57 -18.50 19.38
CA GLY A 58 -7.57 -18.16 20.40
C GLY A 58 -6.28 -17.53 19.89
N ILE A 59 -6.19 -17.19 18.59
CA ILE A 59 -5.06 -16.40 18.07
C ILE A 59 -5.27 -14.94 18.48
N THR A 60 -4.33 -14.37 19.23
CA THR A 60 -4.40 -13.00 19.72
C THR A 60 -3.08 -12.28 19.49
N TYR A 61 -3.16 -10.99 19.24
CA TYR A 61 -2.00 -10.12 18.97
C TYR A 61 -1.96 -8.98 19.98
N SER A 62 -0.76 -8.56 20.36
CA SER A 62 -0.50 -7.39 21.19
C SER A 62 0.47 -6.47 20.46
N TYR A 63 0.12 -5.20 20.35
CA TYR A 63 0.93 -4.20 19.66
C TYR A 63 1.85 -3.45 20.65
N PRO A 64 2.92 -2.79 20.14
CA PRO A 64 3.77 -1.93 20.98
C PRO A 64 2.95 -0.90 21.75
N ASP A 65 3.44 -0.50 22.90
CA ASP A 65 2.83 0.52 23.77
C ASP A 65 1.37 0.27 24.14
N ASN A 66 0.95 -1.01 24.16
CA ASN A 66 -0.43 -1.45 24.42
C ASN A 66 -1.47 -0.85 23.46
N LYS A 67 -1.07 -0.50 22.24
CA LYS A 67 -1.97 -0.04 21.21
C LYS A 67 -3.02 -1.09 20.87
N LEU A 68 -4.22 -0.64 20.48
CA LEU A 68 -5.36 -1.54 20.26
C LEU A 68 -5.32 -2.27 18.92
N PHE A 69 -4.76 -1.63 17.90
CA PHE A 69 -4.59 -2.15 16.53
C PHE A 69 -3.44 -1.43 15.86
N ALA A 70 -3.08 -1.84 14.65
CA ALA A 70 -2.05 -1.16 13.90
C ALA A 70 -2.57 -0.63 12.55
N VAL A 71 -1.89 0.39 12.04
CA VAL A 71 -2.07 0.92 10.69
C VAL A 71 -0.72 0.94 9.98
N CYS A 72 -0.61 0.15 8.93
CA CYS A 72 0.50 0.17 7.99
C CYS A 72 0.25 1.29 6.99
N LEU A 73 0.86 2.45 7.22
CA LEU A 73 0.77 3.60 6.32
C LEU A 73 1.74 3.42 5.15
N THR A 74 1.25 3.61 3.93
CA THR A 74 2.07 3.46 2.74
C THR A 74 1.76 4.50 1.68
N HIS A 75 2.79 4.87 0.88
CA HIS A 75 2.69 5.82 -0.22
C HIS A 75 3.34 5.23 -1.46
N ASP A 76 2.55 5.01 -2.52
CA ASP A 76 3.11 4.70 -3.83
C ASP A 76 3.53 5.99 -4.50
N VAL A 77 4.79 6.03 -4.97
CA VAL A 77 5.39 7.17 -5.64
C VAL A 77 5.39 6.92 -7.14
N ASP A 78 4.23 7.11 -7.76
CA ASP A 78 4.05 6.91 -9.19
C ASP A 78 4.56 8.08 -10.03
N GLU A 79 4.46 9.28 -9.49
CA GLU A 79 4.73 10.51 -10.20
C GLU A 79 5.48 11.51 -9.30
N ILE A 80 6.54 12.09 -9.85
CA ILE A 80 7.24 13.21 -9.21
C ILE A 80 7.17 14.49 -10.04
N TYR A 81 6.61 14.39 -11.24
CA TYR A 81 6.37 15.51 -12.15
C TYR A 81 4.91 15.50 -12.63
N PRO A 82 4.14 16.59 -12.38
CA PRO A 82 2.74 16.61 -12.78
C PRO A 82 2.60 16.54 -14.32
N PRO A 83 1.73 15.65 -14.82
CA PRO A 83 1.30 15.66 -16.22
C PRO A 83 0.66 17.00 -16.63
N ARG A 84 0.64 17.30 -17.92
CA ARG A 84 0.11 18.59 -18.41
C ARG A 84 -1.34 18.80 -18.02
N GLU A 85 -2.15 17.76 -18.08
CA GLU A 85 -3.57 17.79 -17.70
C GLU A 85 -3.73 18.16 -16.22
N HIS A 86 -2.92 17.60 -15.35
CA HIS A 86 -2.94 17.89 -13.91
C HIS A 86 -2.50 19.33 -13.62
N MET A 87 -1.52 19.86 -14.36
CA MET A 87 -1.11 21.26 -14.24
C MET A 87 -2.24 22.23 -14.63
N ILE A 88 -2.99 21.91 -15.69
CA ILE A 88 -4.13 22.73 -16.14
C ILE A 88 -5.22 22.72 -15.08
N LEU A 89 -5.64 21.54 -14.61
CA LEU A 89 -6.66 21.41 -13.58
C LEU A 89 -6.28 22.12 -12.27
N SER A 90 -5.04 21.91 -11.81
CA SER A 90 -4.53 22.63 -10.63
C SER A 90 -4.53 24.13 -10.79
N SER A 91 -4.14 24.64 -11.97
CA SER A 91 -4.12 26.08 -12.24
C SER A 91 -5.54 26.67 -12.26
N LEU A 92 -6.51 25.98 -12.85
CA LEU A 92 -7.92 26.39 -12.83
C LEU A 92 -8.46 26.44 -11.41
N THR A 93 -8.22 25.41 -10.61
CA THR A 93 -8.64 25.38 -9.19
C THR A 93 -8.01 26.50 -8.37
N CYS A 94 -6.71 26.81 -8.60
CA CYS A 94 -6.07 27.95 -7.95
C CYS A 94 -6.73 29.28 -8.32
N LEU A 95 -7.10 29.47 -9.60
CA LEU A 95 -7.78 30.67 -10.06
C LEU A 95 -9.18 30.79 -9.42
N GLU A 96 -9.95 29.70 -9.37
CA GLU A 96 -11.27 29.66 -8.74
C GLU A 96 -11.21 30.02 -7.26
N ASN A 97 -10.18 29.56 -6.56
CA ASN A 97 -9.95 29.83 -5.14
C ASN A 97 -9.17 31.14 -4.88
N MET A 98 -8.80 31.90 -5.92
CA MET A 98 -7.95 33.10 -5.85
C MET A 98 -6.60 32.86 -5.13
N ASP A 99 -6.07 31.65 -5.19
CA ASP A 99 -4.76 31.28 -4.63
C ASP A 99 -3.64 31.51 -5.65
N PHE A 100 -3.19 32.77 -5.76
CA PHE A 100 -2.14 33.16 -6.70
C PHE A 100 -0.75 32.66 -6.29
N SER A 101 -0.53 32.35 -5.01
CA SER A 101 0.71 31.82 -4.50
C SER A 101 0.92 30.39 -4.99
N GLU A 102 -0.10 29.55 -4.82
CA GLU A 102 -0.12 28.19 -5.28
C GLU A 102 -0.12 28.12 -6.82
N LEU A 103 -0.86 29.01 -7.49
CA LEU A 103 -0.84 29.11 -8.96
C LEU A 103 0.58 29.33 -9.49
N LYS A 104 1.37 30.23 -8.87
CA LYS A 104 2.77 30.43 -9.24
C LYS A 104 3.58 29.16 -9.07
N ARG A 105 3.41 28.42 -7.98
CA ARG A 105 4.09 27.16 -7.73
C ARG A 105 3.76 26.13 -8.81
N GLN A 106 2.48 25.98 -9.16
CA GLN A 106 2.00 25.01 -10.16
C GLN A 106 2.53 25.32 -11.59
N ILE A 107 2.78 26.58 -11.92
CA ILE A 107 3.21 26.99 -13.27
C ILE A 107 4.73 27.08 -13.38
N PHE A 108 5.39 27.69 -12.40
CA PHE A 108 6.79 28.10 -12.52
C PHE A 108 7.82 27.11 -11.98
N TRP A 109 7.41 25.96 -11.43
CA TRP A 109 8.36 24.97 -10.93
C TRP A 109 9.39 24.51 -11.98
N LYS A 110 8.98 24.42 -13.26
CA LYS A 110 9.90 24.05 -14.36
C LYS A 110 11.05 25.02 -14.58
N ILE A 111 10.84 26.29 -14.26
CA ILE A 111 11.87 27.34 -14.35
C ILE A 111 12.75 27.35 -13.11
N GLY A 112 12.17 26.98 -11.97
CA GLY A 112 12.84 26.96 -10.69
C GLY A 112 13.72 25.74 -10.42
N GLY A 113 13.62 24.70 -11.28
CA GLY A 113 14.34 23.42 -11.13
C GLY A 113 13.41 22.26 -10.81
N LYS A 114 13.80 21.03 -11.20
CA LYS A 114 13.04 19.81 -11.03
C LYS A 114 12.65 19.54 -9.55
N GLU A 115 13.51 19.95 -8.62
CA GLU A 115 13.32 19.81 -7.16
C GLU A 115 12.14 20.64 -6.62
N LYS A 116 11.64 21.62 -7.38
CA LYS A 116 10.47 22.44 -7.02
C LYS A 116 9.16 21.88 -7.54
N SER A 117 9.18 20.68 -8.10
CA SER A 117 7.96 20.04 -8.56
C SER A 117 6.90 19.92 -7.43
N PRO A 118 5.63 20.29 -7.69
CA PRO A 118 4.57 20.16 -6.68
C PRO A 118 4.38 18.72 -6.17
N TYR A 119 4.71 17.72 -7.00
CA TYR A 119 4.55 16.30 -6.66
C TYR A 119 5.70 15.75 -5.79
N ARG A 120 6.76 16.53 -5.56
CA ARG A 120 7.77 16.23 -4.53
C ARG A 120 7.26 16.65 -3.15
N SER A 121 6.16 16.07 -2.75
CA SER A 121 5.41 16.41 -1.53
C SER A 121 5.91 15.70 -0.27
N PHE A 122 7.01 14.96 -0.35
CA PHE A 122 7.51 14.09 0.73
C PHE A 122 7.59 14.79 2.08
N LYS A 123 8.26 15.96 2.16
CA LYS A 123 8.37 16.71 3.42
C LYS A 123 7.00 17.02 4.03
N LYS A 124 6.01 17.36 3.21
CA LYS A 124 4.65 17.67 3.68
C LYS A 124 3.98 16.45 4.30
N ILE A 125 4.18 15.26 3.69
CA ILE A 125 3.64 14.00 4.19
C ILE A 125 4.32 13.66 5.53
N LEU A 126 5.66 13.70 5.57
CA LEU A 126 6.42 13.43 6.79
C LEU A 126 6.00 14.36 7.94
N ASP A 127 5.89 15.69 7.67
CA ASP A 127 5.48 16.67 8.67
C ASP A 127 4.03 16.46 9.14
N LEU A 128 3.13 15.97 8.28
CA LEU A 128 1.76 15.64 8.64
C LEU A 128 1.71 14.39 9.53
N GLU A 129 2.41 13.32 9.17
CA GLU A 129 2.43 12.07 9.93
C GLU A 129 3.10 12.24 11.30
N GLU A 130 4.17 13.02 11.37
CA GLU A 130 4.87 13.33 12.62
C GLU A 130 3.96 13.96 13.69
N LYS A 131 2.96 14.78 13.29
CA LYS A 131 1.95 15.35 14.21
C LYS A 131 1.14 14.27 14.95
N TYR A 132 1.03 13.10 14.36
CA TYR A 132 0.30 11.94 14.92
C TYR A 132 1.26 10.86 15.45
N SER A 133 2.56 11.16 15.62
CA SER A 133 3.59 10.18 15.98
C SER A 133 3.55 8.94 15.09
N ALA A 134 3.25 9.13 13.82
CA ALA A 134 3.16 8.10 12.79
C ALA A 134 4.40 8.13 11.88
N CYS A 135 4.68 7.01 11.25
CA CYS A 135 5.61 6.91 10.12
C CYS A 135 5.05 5.95 9.07
N SER A 136 5.52 6.05 7.84
CA SER A 136 5.04 5.27 6.71
C SER A 136 6.15 4.66 5.88
N SER A 137 5.76 3.80 4.92
CA SER A 137 6.64 3.29 3.86
C SER A 137 6.36 4.03 2.56
N PHE A 138 7.39 4.52 1.91
CA PHE A 138 7.32 5.06 0.56
C PHE A 138 7.85 4.04 -0.44
N TYR A 139 7.00 3.60 -1.37
CA TYR A 139 7.39 2.67 -2.42
C TYR A 139 7.72 3.44 -3.69
N PHE A 140 8.97 3.33 -4.17
CA PHE A 140 9.49 4.06 -5.33
C PHE A 140 9.65 3.15 -6.53
N LEU A 141 9.25 3.66 -7.72
CA LEU A 141 9.58 3.03 -8.98
C LEU A 141 11.08 3.20 -9.28
N ALA A 142 11.74 2.10 -9.61
CA ALA A 142 13.13 2.10 -10.07
C ALA A 142 13.26 1.45 -11.46
N THR A 143 12.13 1.29 -12.16
CA THR A 143 12.07 0.73 -13.51
C THR A 143 12.62 1.71 -14.54
N SER A 144 13.11 1.18 -15.67
CA SER A 144 13.50 1.98 -16.85
C SER A 144 12.38 2.15 -17.88
N SER A 145 11.22 1.48 -17.70
CA SER A 145 10.10 1.48 -18.61
C SER A 145 8.76 1.31 -17.92
N ASP A 146 7.69 1.88 -18.49
CA ASP A 146 6.33 1.72 -18.00
C ASP A 146 5.35 1.61 -19.18
N ILE A 147 4.12 1.14 -18.92
CA ILE A 147 3.11 0.85 -19.94
C ILE A 147 2.64 2.09 -20.72
N LEU A 148 2.51 3.24 -20.09
CA LEU A 148 2.02 4.46 -20.71
C LEU A 148 3.14 5.41 -21.09
N ARG A 149 4.06 5.65 -20.17
CA ARG A 149 5.22 6.53 -20.30
C ARG A 149 6.21 6.27 -19.21
N PHE A 150 7.46 6.56 -19.45
CA PHE A 150 8.47 6.63 -18.40
C PHE A 150 8.09 7.71 -17.36
N ARG A 151 8.17 7.39 -16.09
CA ARG A 151 7.70 8.26 -15.00
C ARG A 151 8.79 9.22 -14.53
N TYR A 152 9.89 8.67 -14.05
CA TYR A 152 11.03 9.42 -13.53
C TYR A 152 12.24 8.51 -13.37
N ASP A 153 13.43 9.11 -13.30
CA ASP A 153 14.63 8.41 -12.85
C ASP A 153 14.72 8.47 -11.33
N ILE A 154 14.97 7.32 -10.69
CA ILE A 154 15.09 7.25 -9.23
C ILE A 154 16.28 8.08 -8.72
N GLU A 155 17.29 8.27 -9.54
CA GLU A 155 18.46 9.10 -9.30
C GLU A 155 18.10 10.59 -9.12
N ASP A 156 16.98 11.05 -9.65
CA ASP A 156 16.46 12.40 -9.41
C ASP A 156 15.98 12.61 -7.96
N LEU A 157 15.90 11.55 -7.12
CA LEU A 157 15.31 11.55 -5.78
C LEU A 157 16.31 11.21 -4.66
N GLU A 158 17.62 11.21 -4.91
CA GLU A 158 18.62 10.84 -3.90
C GLU A 158 18.48 11.65 -2.59
N ASP A 159 18.24 12.95 -2.69
CA ASP A 159 18.07 13.81 -1.52
C ASP A 159 16.78 13.50 -0.74
N GLU A 160 15.67 13.18 -1.44
CA GLU A 160 14.41 12.79 -0.81
C GLU A 160 14.51 11.42 -0.14
N LEU A 161 15.13 10.44 -0.79
CA LEU A 161 15.35 9.11 -0.21
C LEU A 161 16.16 9.22 1.08
N ARG A 162 17.24 10.04 1.06
CA ARG A 162 18.04 10.31 2.25
C ARG A 162 17.21 10.99 3.34
N MET A 163 16.46 12.04 3.02
CA MET A 163 15.59 12.76 3.98
C MET A 163 14.56 11.82 4.62
N ILE A 164 13.90 10.97 3.84
CA ILE A 164 12.90 10.00 4.31
C ILE A 164 13.55 9.05 5.32
N THR A 165 14.69 8.45 4.95
CA THR A 165 15.42 7.50 5.79
C THR A 165 15.98 8.14 7.06
N GLU A 166 16.62 9.32 6.97
CA GLU A 166 17.19 10.05 8.12
C GLU A 166 16.12 10.46 9.13
N ARG A 167 14.89 10.72 8.70
CA ARG A 167 13.76 11.00 9.59
C ARG A 167 13.11 9.75 10.19
N GLY A 168 13.52 8.54 9.79
CA GLY A 168 13.01 7.27 10.32
C GLY A 168 11.80 6.68 9.59
N TRP A 169 11.53 7.17 8.37
CA TRP A 169 10.52 6.58 7.47
C TRP A 169 11.17 5.53 6.57
N GLU A 170 10.36 4.64 6.02
CA GLU A 170 10.84 3.53 5.20
C GLU A 170 10.84 3.87 3.71
N VAL A 171 11.88 3.38 3.02
CA VAL A 171 11.96 3.31 1.56
C VAL A 171 11.81 1.86 1.13
N GLY A 172 10.82 1.57 0.27
CA GLY A 172 10.57 0.26 -0.32
C GLY A 172 10.50 0.33 -1.85
N LEU A 173 10.48 -0.84 -2.50
CA LEU A 173 10.38 -0.93 -3.95
C LEU A 173 8.92 -0.95 -4.43
N HIS A 174 8.56 0.01 -5.28
CA HIS A 174 7.38 -0.09 -6.13
C HIS A 174 7.77 -0.83 -7.41
N GLY A 175 7.51 -2.13 -7.47
CA GLY A 175 7.89 -2.95 -8.63
C GLY A 175 7.19 -2.44 -9.90
N GLY A 176 7.95 -2.25 -10.96
CA GLY A 176 7.47 -1.72 -12.24
C GLY A 176 6.38 -2.61 -12.88
N TYR A 177 5.69 -2.05 -13.87
CA TYR A 177 4.58 -2.74 -14.55
C TYR A 177 4.98 -4.12 -15.08
N TYR A 178 6.21 -4.29 -15.56
CA TYR A 178 6.70 -5.53 -16.15
C TYR A 178 7.43 -6.46 -15.15
N ALA A 179 7.62 -6.02 -13.91
CA ALA A 179 8.37 -6.77 -12.90
C ALA A 179 7.57 -7.92 -12.26
N PHE A 180 6.25 -7.83 -12.12
CA PHE A 180 5.39 -8.68 -11.27
C PHE A 180 5.56 -10.21 -11.46
N ASN A 181 6.03 -10.67 -12.62
CA ASN A 181 6.27 -12.08 -12.93
C ASN A 181 7.69 -12.34 -13.51
N ASN A 182 8.60 -11.40 -13.31
CA ASN A 182 9.96 -11.46 -13.85
C ASN A 182 11.01 -11.21 -12.75
N LEU A 183 11.63 -12.29 -12.26
CA LEU A 183 12.63 -12.21 -11.19
C LEU A 183 13.82 -11.32 -11.55
N GLU A 184 14.27 -11.37 -12.79
CA GLU A 184 15.43 -10.59 -13.24
C GLU A 184 15.13 -9.08 -13.18
N GLU A 185 13.95 -8.68 -13.66
CA GLU A 185 13.48 -7.30 -13.59
C GLU A 185 13.33 -6.83 -12.12
N ILE A 186 12.68 -7.64 -11.27
CA ILE A 186 12.58 -7.35 -9.83
C ILE A 186 13.96 -7.11 -9.21
N LEU A 187 14.92 -7.99 -9.50
CA LEU A 187 16.27 -7.88 -8.96
C LEU A 187 17.04 -6.67 -9.52
N GLN A 188 16.81 -6.30 -10.77
CA GLN A 188 17.41 -5.13 -11.40
C GLN A 188 16.86 -3.85 -10.75
N GLU A 189 15.55 -3.72 -10.62
CA GLU A 189 14.90 -2.58 -9.99
C GLU A 189 15.32 -2.46 -8.51
N LYS A 190 15.35 -3.57 -7.78
CA LYS A 190 15.80 -3.59 -6.39
C LYS A 190 17.22 -3.07 -6.24
N ARG A 191 18.17 -3.61 -7.02
CA ARG A 191 19.57 -3.16 -6.98
C ARG A 191 19.72 -1.68 -7.31
N ARG A 192 18.96 -1.18 -8.31
CA ARG A 192 18.98 0.23 -8.70
C ARG A 192 18.50 1.12 -7.55
N LEU A 193 17.37 0.78 -6.93
CA LEU A 193 16.85 1.54 -5.77
C LEU A 193 17.83 1.51 -4.59
N GLU A 194 18.34 0.33 -4.22
CA GLU A 194 19.29 0.15 -3.12
C GLU A 194 20.60 0.93 -3.34
N GLN A 195 21.06 1.03 -4.59
CA GLN A 195 22.24 1.81 -4.95
C GLN A 195 22.03 3.31 -4.70
N VAL A 196 20.87 3.85 -5.04
CA VAL A 196 20.55 5.28 -4.85
C VAL A 196 20.20 5.57 -3.40
N ALA A 197 19.46 4.68 -2.73
CA ALA A 197 19.07 4.83 -1.33
C ALA A 197 20.24 4.62 -0.35
N GLY A 198 21.30 3.90 -0.76
CA GLY A 198 22.46 3.60 0.07
C GLY A 198 22.24 2.52 1.13
N HIS A 199 21.10 1.83 1.12
CA HIS A 199 20.75 0.74 2.03
C HIS A 199 19.85 -0.30 1.35
N GLN A 200 19.74 -1.49 1.98
CA GLN A 200 18.85 -2.54 1.50
C GLN A 200 17.38 -2.19 1.73
N VAL A 201 16.50 -2.60 0.80
CA VAL A 201 15.05 -2.43 0.93
C VAL A 201 14.38 -3.76 1.27
N SER A 202 13.47 -3.71 2.23
CA SER A 202 12.79 -4.88 2.80
C SER A 202 11.40 -5.12 2.21
N GLY A 203 10.72 -4.05 1.83
CA GLY A 203 9.32 -4.04 1.43
C GLY A 203 9.10 -3.90 -0.08
N TYR A 204 7.99 -4.47 -0.53
CA TYR A 204 7.58 -4.46 -1.94
C TYR A 204 6.09 -4.16 -2.08
N ARG A 205 5.74 -3.45 -3.16
CA ARG A 205 4.40 -3.36 -3.75
C ARG A 205 4.51 -3.29 -5.26
N ASN A 206 3.72 -4.07 -6.00
CA ASN A 206 3.76 -4.00 -7.46
C ASN A 206 2.84 -2.91 -8.02
N HIS A 207 3.34 -2.17 -9.00
CA HIS A 207 2.58 -1.15 -9.73
C HIS A 207 1.30 -1.75 -10.36
N TYR A 208 0.19 -1.02 -10.30
CA TYR A 208 -1.15 -1.48 -10.68
C TYR A 208 -1.68 -2.65 -9.82
N LEU A 209 -1.06 -3.01 -8.71
CA LEU A 209 -1.34 -4.23 -7.93
C LEU A 209 -1.37 -5.49 -8.81
N ARG A 210 -0.46 -5.58 -9.80
CA ARG A 210 -0.33 -6.78 -10.63
C ARG A 210 0.24 -7.92 -9.80
N PHE A 211 -0.46 -9.06 -9.81
CA PHE A 211 -0.11 -10.15 -8.90
C PHE A 211 -0.68 -11.49 -9.37
N HIS A 212 0.13 -12.53 -9.33
CA HIS A 212 -0.28 -13.91 -9.57
C HIS A 212 -0.04 -14.77 -8.33
N VAL A 213 -1.11 -15.35 -7.78
CA VAL A 213 -1.05 -16.27 -6.64
C VAL A 213 -0.72 -17.69 -7.14
N PRO A 214 0.28 -18.37 -6.57
CA PRO A 214 1.22 -17.96 -5.54
C PRO A 214 2.55 -17.41 -6.11
N ASP A 215 2.67 -17.33 -7.43
CA ASP A 215 3.95 -17.20 -8.15
C ASP A 215 4.67 -15.87 -7.81
N SER A 216 3.90 -14.77 -7.64
CA SER A 216 4.50 -13.48 -7.28
C SER A 216 5.20 -13.54 -5.91
N TRP A 217 4.58 -14.15 -4.89
CA TRP A 217 5.24 -14.31 -3.58
C TRP A 217 6.52 -15.14 -3.67
N GLU A 218 6.52 -16.23 -4.47
CA GLU A 218 7.72 -17.05 -4.68
C GLU A 218 8.86 -16.26 -5.33
N LEU A 219 8.54 -15.36 -6.27
CA LEU A 219 9.54 -14.49 -6.90
C LEU A 219 10.07 -13.45 -5.92
N LEU A 220 9.21 -12.82 -5.12
CA LEU A 220 9.60 -11.83 -4.12
C LEU A 220 10.49 -12.43 -3.03
N LYS A 221 10.14 -13.63 -2.54
CA LYS A 221 11.00 -14.40 -1.65
C LYS A 221 12.39 -14.65 -2.25
N LYS A 222 12.44 -15.10 -3.52
CA LYS A 222 13.73 -15.33 -4.23
C LYS A 222 14.52 -14.03 -4.42
N ALA A 223 13.84 -12.89 -4.58
CA ALA A 223 14.46 -11.58 -4.66
C ALA A 223 14.93 -11.04 -3.30
N GLY A 224 14.63 -11.75 -2.20
CA GLY A 224 15.05 -11.40 -0.86
C GLY A 224 14.27 -10.24 -0.23
N PHE A 225 13.00 -10.08 -0.59
CA PHE A 225 12.09 -9.21 0.15
C PHE A 225 11.59 -9.92 1.42
N ARG A 226 11.45 -9.15 2.50
CA ARG A 226 10.91 -9.65 3.77
C ARG A 226 9.38 -9.64 3.76
N TYR A 227 8.79 -8.64 3.12
CA TYR A 227 7.33 -8.53 3.05
C TYR A 227 6.85 -7.92 1.74
N ASP A 228 5.58 -8.20 1.42
CA ASP A 228 4.81 -7.64 0.31
C ASP A 228 3.55 -6.96 0.82
N THR A 229 3.07 -5.97 0.09
CA THR A 229 1.82 -5.26 0.36
C THR A 229 0.94 -5.14 -0.88
N THR A 230 1.12 -6.05 -1.85
CA THR A 230 0.41 -5.98 -3.14
C THR A 230 -1.00 -6.58 -3.08
N LEU A 231 -1.27 -7.53 -2.17
CA LEU A 231 -2.53 -8.28 -2.16
C LEU A 231 -3.72 -7.40 -1.75
N GLY A 232 -4.31 -6.76 -2.73
CA GLY A 232 -5.51 -5.93 -2.61
C GLY A 232 -6.31 -5.95 -3.90
N TYR A 233 -7.40 -5.18 -3.95
CA TYR A 233 -8.16 -4.92 -5.17
C TYR A 233 -8.06 -3.45 -5.57
N ASN A 234 -7.90 -3.16 -6.87
CA ASN A 234 -7.95 -1.80 -7.36
C ASN A 234 -9.39 -1.24 -7.39
N GLU A 235 -10.37 -2.13 -7.49
CA GLU A 235 -11.76 -1.75 -7.73
C GLU A 235 -12.55 -1.53 -6.43
N MET A 236 -12.12 -2.19 -5.34
CA MET A 236 -12.88 -2.22 -4.09
C MET A 236 -11.96 -2.18 -2.88
N ALA A 237 -12.31 -1.36 -1.88
CA ALA A 237 -11.71 -1.43 -0.55
C ALA A 237 -12.21 -2.69 0.18
N GLY A 238 -11.31 -3.37 0.91
CA GLY A 238 -11.66 -4.55 1.69
C GLY A 238 -10.54 -5.59 1.77
N PHE A 239 -10.84 -6.75 2.31
CA PHE A 239 -9.89 -7.81 2.65
C PHE A 239 -9.93 -8.93 1.60
N ARG A 240 -9.03 -8.87 0.59
CA ARG A 240 -9.06 -9.76 -0.59
C ARG A 240 -9.06 -11.23 -0.25
N ASN A 241 -8.33 -11.66 0.78
CA ASN A 241 -8.29 -13.05 1.24
C ASN A 241 -8.93 -13.26 2.63
N GLY A 242 -9.76 -12.32 3.09
CA GLY A 242 -10.40 -12.38 4.40
C GLY A 242 -9.47 -12.14 5.59
N MET A 243 -8.23 -11.70 5.34
CA MET A 243 -7.26 -11.36 6.40
C MET A 243 -7.18 -9.85 6.60
N CYS A 244 -7.21 -9.42 7.85
CA CYS A 244 -6.78 -8.08 8.30
C CYS A 244 -5.57 -8.16 9.25
N HIS A 245 -4.76 -9.19 9.14
CA HIS A 245 -3.48 -9.35 9.83
C HIS A 245 -2.42 -9.70 8.81
N PRO A 246 -1.15 -9.41 9.06
CA PRO A 246 -0.06 -9.99 8.30
C PRO A 246 -0.13 -11.52 8.36
N PHE A 247 0.37 -12.18 7.33
CA PHE A 247 0.37 -13.64 7.27
C PHE A 247 1.46 -14.15 6.34
N ARG A 248 1.87 -15.43 6.51
CA ARG A 248 2.69 -16.13 5.53
C ARG A 248 1.79 -16.81 4.51
N PRO A 249 1.91 -16.47 3.21
CA PRO A 249 1.11 -17.11 2.18
C PRO A 249 1.39 -18.61 2.10
N PHE A 250 0.34 -19.39 1.82
CA PHE A 250 0.47 -20.84 1.66
C PHE A 250 0.41 -21.23 0.19
N ASN A 251 1.42 -21.96 -0.29
CA ASN A 251 1.47 -22.43 -1.66
C ASN A 251 0.82 -23.82 -1.76
N LEU A 252 -0.38 -23.87 -2.33
CA LEU A 252 -1.14 -25.12 -2.51
C LEU A 252 -0.45 -26.14 -3.45
N ARG A 253 0.49 -25.69 -4.32
CA ARG A 253 1.22 -26.59 -5.22
C ARG A 253 2.34 -27.33 -4.50
N THR A 254 2.99 -26.68 -3.54
CA THR A 254 4.08 -27.27 -2.76
C THR A 254 3.65 -27.83 -1.42
N GLY A 255 2.47 -27.42 -0.94
CA GLY A 255 1.96 -27.82 0.38
C GLY A 255 2.68 -27.12 1.55
N ASN A 256 3.33 -25.97 1.32
CA ASN A 256 4.12 -25.27 2.32
C ASN A 256 3.80 -23.77 2.38
N GLU A 257 4.07 -23.16 3.53
CA GLU A 257 4.11 -21.70 3.66
C GLU A 257 5.29 -21.13 2.85
N ILE A 258 5.07 -19.97 2.24
CA ILE A 258 6.12 -19.21 1.55
C ILE A 258 6.75 -18.28 2.58
N ASP A 259 8.09 -18.28 2.66
CA ASP A 259 8.84 -17.47 3.63
C ASP A 259 8.94 -16.01 3.18
N ILE A 260 7.80 -15.34 3.19
CA ILE A 260 7.59 -13.91 3.01
C ILE A 260 6.34 -13.52 3.82
N ILE A 261 6.28 -12.30 4.33
CA ILE A 261 5.09 -11.80 5.02
C ILE A 261 4.26 -11.00 4.02
N GLU A 262 2.98 -11.31 3.92
CA GLU A 262 2.00 -10.46 3.24
C GLU A 262 1.30 -9.56 4.26
N ILE A 263 1.29 -8.24 4.01
CA ILE A 263 0.49 -7.25 4.74
C ILE A 263 -0.61 -6.77 3.77
N PRO A 264 -1.81 -7.39 3.81
CA PRO A 264 -2.79 -7.21 2.75
C PRO A 264 -3.33 -5.79 2.67
N LEU A 265 -3.27 -5.21 1.47
CA LEU A 265 -3.78 -3.86 1.20
C LEU A 265 -5.30 -3.84 1.28
N ALA A 266 -5.84 -3.02 2.19
CA ALA A 266 -7.29 -2.93 2.40
C ALA A 266 -7.92 -1.65 1.85
N VAL A 267 -7.19 -0.54 1.84
CA VAL A 267 -7.71 0.78 1.43
C VAL A 267 -6.69 1.51 0.57
N MET A 268 -7.15 2.08 -0.55
CA MET A 268 -6.34 2.89 -1.44
C MET A 268 -7.13 4.12 -1.91
N ASP A 269 -6.49 5.28 -1.98
CA ASP A 269 -7.13 6.55 -2.35
C ASP A 269 -7.76 6.50 -3.73
N SER A 270 -7.06 6.01 -4.75
CA SER A 270 -7.60 5.90 -6.12
C SER A 270 -8.88 5.05 -6.16
N THR A 271 -8.88 3.88 -5.51
CA THR A 271 -10.07 3.00 -5.40
C THR A 271 -11.28 3.72 -4.78
N LEU A 272 -11.05 4.53 -3.76
CA LEU A 272 -12.12 5.23 -3.06
C LEU A 272 -12.71 6.37 -3.91
N PHE A 273 -11.85 7.18 -4.51
CA PHE A 273 -12.26 8.42 -5.18
C PHE A 273 -12.63 8.25 -6.65
N ASP A 274 -12.18 7.18 -7.31
CA ASP A 274 -12.53 6.90 -8.71
C ASP A 274 -13.94 6.27 -8.85
N SER A 275 -14.56 5.88 -7.74
CA SER A 275 -15.88 5.26 -7.71
C SER A 275 -17.07 6.24 -7.76
N ALA A 276 -16.86 7.52 -8.05
CA ALA A 276 -17.88 8.60 -8.12
C ALA A 276 -18.76 8.72 -6.86
N ARG A 277 -18.23 8.40 -5.68
CA ARG A 277 -18.92 8.52 -4.40
C ARG A 277 -18.75 9.93 -3.80
N SER A 278 -19.73 10.35 -3.00
CA SER A 278 -19.59 11.55 -2.20
C SER A 278 -18.51 11.38 -1.10
N TYR A 279 -18.04 12.51 -0.57
CA TYR A 279 -17.07 12.49 0.54
C TYR A 279 -17.57 11.70 1.76
N ASP A 280 -18.85 11.86 2.10
CA ASP A 280 -19.46 11.17 3.24
C ASP A 280 -19.61 9.67 3.01
N GLU A 281 -19.93 9.25 1.78
CA GLU A 281 -19.96 7.83 1.41
C GLU A 281 -18.56 7.20 1.46
N ILE A 282 -17.53 7.90 0.97
CA ILE A 282 -16.14 7.46 1.07
C ILE A 282 -15.75 7.31 2.54
N TRP A 283 -16.04 8.33 3.35
CA TRP A 283 -15.75 8.26 4.78
C TRP A 283 -16.48 7.10 5.48
N ALA A 284 -17.74 6.84 5.15
CA ALA A 284 -18.49 5.73 5.72
C ALA A 284 -17.83 4.37 5.42
N VAL A 285 -17.33 4.17 4.18
CA VAL A 285 -16.60 2.96 3.80
C VAL A 285 -15.30 2.85 4.58
N VAL A 286 -14.47 3.89 4.58
CA VAL A 286 -13.18 3.91 5.28
C VAL A 286 -13.36 3.64 6.77
N LYS A 287 -14.31 4.37 7.39
CA LYS A 287 -14.62 4.19 8.81
C LYS A 287 -15.06 2.76 9.14
N ARG A 288 -15.91 2.17 8.30
CA ARG A 288 -16.34 0.78 8.45
C ARG A 288 -15.15 -0.19 8.42
N VAL A 289 -14.21 -0.01 7.48
CA VAL A 289 -13.00 -0.85 7.40
C VAL A 289 -12.15 -0.68 8.66
N ILE A 290 -11.90 0.57 9.10
CA ILE A 290 -11.13 0.83 10.33
C ILE A 290 -11.79 0.18 11.54
N ASP A 291 -13.11 0.41 11.76
CA ASP A 291 -13.85 -0.15 12.90
C ASP A 291 -13.81 -1.70 12.89
N THR A 292 -13.85 -2.30 11.70
CA THR A 292 -13.72 -3.76 11.53
C THR A 292 -12.32 -4.23 11.93
N VAL A 293 -11.26 -3.54 11.51
CA VAL A 293 -9.88 -3.85 11.90
C VAL A 293 -9.69 -3.70 13.42
N ILE A 294 -10.24 -2.65 14.02
CA ILE A 294 -10.22 -2.46 15.49
C ILE A 294 -10.86 -3.65 16.18
N SER A 295 -12.04 -4.09 15.74
CA SER A 295 -12.76 -5.22 16.36
C SER A 295 -11.98 -6.54 16.29
N CYS A 296 -11.11 -6.67 15.30
CA CYS A 296 -10.23 -7.83 15.12
C CYS A 296 -8.84 -7.62 15.75
N LYS A 297 -8.55 -6.47 16.33
CA LYS A 297 -7.19 -6.11 16.74
C LYS A 297 -6.19 -6.35 15.57
N GLY A 298 -6.56 -5.93 14.38
CA GLY A 298 -5.85 -6.22 13.14
C GLY A 298 -4.83 -5.15 12.76
N VAL A 299 -4.34 -5.26 11.53
CA VAL A 299 -3.48 -4.28 10.85
C VAL A 299 -4.23 -3.76 9.63
N LEU A 300 -4.50 -2.47 9.57
CA LEU A 300 -5.01 -1.80 8.38
C LEU A 300 -3.84 -1.42 7.47
N CYS A 301 -3.70 -2.00 6.29
CA CYS A 301 -2.79 -1.47 5.29
C CYS A 301 -3.52 -0.44 4.42
N LEU A 302 -2.98 0.78 4.41
CA LEU A 302 -3.52 1.95 3.73
C LEU A 302 -2.53 2.47 2.70
N ASN A 303 -2.94 2.64 1.44
CA ASN A 303 -2.13 3.29 0.40
C ASN A 303 -2.70 4.66 0.03
N TRP A 304 -1.82 5.67 0.03
CA TRP A 304 -2.15 7.04 -0.36
C TRP A 304 -1.04 7.60 -1.23
N HIS A 305 -1.33 7.88 -2.52
CA HIS A 305 -0.30 8.31 -3.47
C HIS A 305 0.28 9.69 -3.12
N ASN A 306 1.56 9.87 -3.42
CA ASN A 306 2.25 11.14 -3.13
C ASN A 306 1.72 12.33 -3.93
N ASP A 307 1.21 12.11 -5.13
CA ASP A 307 0.78 13.15 -6.09
C ASP A 307 -0.49 13.91 -5.69
N ILE A 308 -1.17 13.47 -4.62
CA ILE A 308 -2.35 14.15 -4.10
C ILE A 308 -2.00 15.30 -3.17
N PHE A 309 -0.91 15.18 -2.43
CA PHE A 309 -0.43 16.22 -1.53
C PHE A 309 0.17 17.36 -2.34
N ASN A 310 -0.21 18.60 -2.13
CA ASN A 310 0.12 19.74 -2.99
C ASN A 310 -0.57 19.76 -4.37
N CYS A 311 -1.66 19.04 -4.53
CA CYS A 311 -2.44 19.02 -5.76
C CYS A 311 -3.81 19.70 -5.54
N PRO A 312 -3.99 20.98 -5.92
CA PRO A 312 -5.17 21.77 -5.57
C PRO A 312 -6.51 21.14 -5.91
N TYR A 313 -6.62 20.51 -7.08
CA TYR A 313 -7.87 19.87 -7.49
C TYR A 313 -8.11 18.49 -6.83
N LYS A 314 -7.13 17.95 -6.10
CA LYS A 314 -7.23 16.71 -5.34
C LYS A 314 -7.20 16.92 -3.82
N ASN A 315 -7.29 18.17 -3.33
CA ASN A 315 -7.13 18.48 -1.91
C ASN A 315 -8.10 17.71 -0.99
N ILE A 316 -9.28 17.33 -1.49
CA ILE A 316 -10.25 16.52 -0.79
C ILE A 316 -9.67 15.16 -0.35
N ARG A 317 -8.75 14.58 -1.14
CA ARG A 317 -8.05 13.32 -0.82
C ARG A 317 -7.05 13.53 0.31
N GLU A 318 -6.35 14.66 0.32
CA GLU A 318 -5.44 15.04 1.41
C GLU A 318 -6.21 15.25 2.72
N ILE A 319 -7.34 15.98 2.68
CA ILE A 319 -8.23 16.18 3.83
C ILE A 319 -8.74 14.83 4.38
N MET A 320 -9.07 13.90 3.51
CA MET A 320 -9.49 12.55 3.91
C MET A 320 -8.34 11.80 4.60
N TYR A 321 -7.12 11.90 4.10
CA TYR A 321 -5.96 11.27 4.73
C TYR A 321 -5.72 11.79 6.15
N GLU A 322 -5.72 13.09 6.35
CA GLU A 322 -5.59 13.69 7.69
C GLU A 322 -6.74 13.27 8.62
N LYS A 323 -7.97 13.17 8.09
CA LYS A 323 -9.13 12.67 8.85
C LYS A 323 -8.94 11.21 9.27
N ILE A 324 -8.34 10.37 8.40
CA ILE A 324 -8.01 8.96 8.73
C ILE A 324 -6.98 8.91 9.85
N LEU A 325 -5.86 9.67 9.73
CA LEU A 325 -4.84 9.74 10.76
C LEU A 325 -5.43 10.15 12.11
N HIS A 326 -6.20 11.24 12.13
CA HIS A 326 -6.86 11.72 13.34
C HIS A 326 -7.80 10.68 13.95
N TYR A 327 -8.59 9.99 13.12
CA TYR A 327 -9.51 8.96 13.61
C TYR A 327 -8.74 7.77 14.19
N CYS A 328 -7.69 7.29 13.52
CA CYS A 328 -6.85 6.18 13.99
C CYS A 328 -6.13 6.53 15.30
N ASP A 329 -5.57 7.75 15.40
CA ASP A 329 -4.94 8.24 16.62
C ASP A 329 -5.92 8.27 17.79
N SER A 330 -7.13 8.80 17.58
CA SER A 330 -8.20 8.84 18.60
C SER A 330 -8.67 7.46 19.07
N ARG A 331 -8.30 6.39 18.34
CA ARG A 331 -8.60 4.98 18.63
C ARG A 331 -7.36 4.20 19.10
N GLU A 332 -6.30 4.89 19.50
CA GLU A 332 -5.07 4.30 20.02
C GLU A 332 -4.39 3.35 19.03
N ALA A 333 -4.34 3.72 17.73
CA ALA A 333 -3.64 2.98 16.70
C ALA A 333 -2.11 3.07 16.88
N TRP A 334 -1.41 1.99 16.54
CA TRP A 334 -0.01 2.04 16.20
C TRP A 334 0.13 2.31 14.70
N MET A 335 0.34 3.58 14.32
CA MET A 335 0.49 4.01 12.94
C MET A 335 1.96 3.97 12.54
N THR A 336 2.33 3.05 11.64
CA THR A 336 3.74 2.77 11.37
C THR A 336 3.99 2.24 9.96
N SER A 337 5.27 2.04 9.61
CA SER A 337 5.72 1.51 8.33
C SER A 337 5.50 -0.01 8.19
N GLY A 338 5.55 -0.52 6.96
CA GLY A 338 5.50 -1.95 6.67
C GLY A 338 6.67 -2.72 7.28
N GLU A 339 7.88 -2.14 7.27
CA GLU A 339 9.05 -2.76 7.88
C GLU A 339 8.91 -2.94 9.39
N ASN A 340 8.34 -1.94 10.08
CA ASN A 340 8.06 -2.05 11.51
C ASN A 340 6.98 -3.10 11.80
N ILE A 341 5.92 -3.18 10.98
CA ILE A 341 4.90 -4.23 11.07
C ILE A 341 5.54 -5.61 10.81
N CYS A 342 6.35 -5.74 9.77
CA CYS A 342 7.05 -6.99 9.46
C CYS A 342 7.96 -7.42 10.61
N THR A 343 8.77 -6.52 11.14
CA THR A 343 9.68 -6.79 12.26
C THR A 343 8.93 -7.16 13.54
N TRP A 344 7.81 -6.49 13.81
CA TRP A 344 6.94 -6.85 14.94
C TRP A 344 6.31 -8.22 14.73
N TRP A 345 5.81 -8.52 13.52
CA TRP A 345 5.18 -9.80 13.20
C TRP A 345 6.15 -10.96 13.39
N GLU A 346 7.36 -10.88 12.82
CA GLU A 346 8.39 -11.93 12.97
C GLU A 346 8.72 -12.26 14.44
N LYS A 347 8.58 -11.30 15.34
CA LYS A 347 8.81 -11.51 16.79
C LYS A 347 7.62 -12.12 17.52
N ASN A 348 6.43 -12.03 16.95
CA ASN A 348 5.16 -12.41 17.58
C ASN A 348 4.41 -13.52 16.82
N GLU A 349 4.92 -13.95 15.66
CA GLU A 349 4.43 -15.07 14.89
C GLU A 349 4.93 -16.39 15.53
N TYR A 350 4.08 -17.07 16.28
CA TYR A 350 4.40 -18.40 16.82
C TYR A 350 3.19 -19.32 16.77
#